data_58a03154e0140ea1a3d2113b6cef30c1
#
_entry.id   58a03154e0140ea1a3d2113b6cef30c1
#
_cell.length_a   1.000
_cell.length_b   1.000
_cell.length_c   1.000
_cell.angle_alpha   90.00
_cell.angle_beta   90.00
_cell.angle_gamma   90.00
#
_symmetry.space_group_name_H-M   'P 1'
#
loop_
_entity.id
_entity.type
_entity.pdbx_description
1 polymer ?
#
loop_
_entity_poly.entity_id
_entity_poly.type
_entity_poly.pdbx_seq_one_letter_code
_entity_poly.pdbx_strand_id
1 'polypeptide(L)'
;MIRALRQLAVVLGLALLPALVSGALQLQWNAETPSKKDEVTIAMVHNNWHDKVLWVDARSRAKFEHAHIPGAVLLNEDEWNSLTSAFSDAYDPDIPVVVYCDGGSCDASHAIADRLRQEFKLQQVYVLKG
;
A
#
# COMPACT_ATOMS: atom_id res chain seq x y z
N MET A 1 55.64 24.94 4.31
CA MET A 1 54.57 24.52 5.25
C MET A 1 53.20 25.02 4.86
N ILE A 2 52.98 26.31 4.64
CA ILE A 2 51.65 26.87 4.33
C ILE A 2 51.01 26.31 3.04
N ARG A 3 51.83 26.02 2.00
CA ARG A 3 51.33 25.44 0.74
C ARG A 3 50.79 24.00 0.89
N ALA A 4 51.45 23.20 1.72
CA ALA A 4 51.04 21.82 1.98
C ALA A 4 49.74 21.78 2.79
N LEU A 5 49.56 22.66 3.76
CA LEU A 5 48.34 22.80 4.54
C LEU A 5 47.12 23.23 3.66
N ARG A 6 47.34 24.15 2.71
CA ARG A 6 46.29 24.57 1.75
C ARG A 6 45.91 23.43 0.80
N GLN A 7 46.86 22.64 0.34
CA GLN A 7 46.59 21.47 -0.53
C GLN A 7 45.86 20.39 0.22
N LEU A 8 46.19 20.13 1.48
CA LEU A 8 45.51 19.15 2.32
C LEU A 8 44.05 19.57 2.57
N ALA A 9 43.81 20.85 2.85
CA ALA A 9 42.45 21.37 3.06
C ALA A 9 41.56 21.27 1.81
N VAL A 10 42.13 21.50 0.61
CA VAL A 10 41.43 21.36 -0.66
C VAL A 10 41.05 19.92 -0.96
N VAL A 11 41.96 18.97 -0.73
CA VAL A 11 41.74 17.55 -0.96
C VAL A 11 40.70 17.00 0.02
N LEU A 12 40.76 17.39 1.29
CA LEU A 12 39.73 17.01 2.28
C LEU A 12 38.36 17.62 1.96
N GLY A 13 38.32 18.87 1.50
CA GLY A 13 37.06 19.51 1.10
C GLY A 13 36.41 18.83 -0.12
N LEU A 14 37.23 18.45 -1.13
CA LEU A 14 36.75 17.75 -2.32
C LEU A 14 36.29 16.31 -2.03
N ALA A 15 36.87 15.64 -1.03
CA ALA A 15 36.49 14.28 -0.64
C ALA A 15 35.16 14.23 0.19
N LEU A 16 34.87 15.30 0.93
CA LEU A 16 33.66 15.36 1.76
C LEU A 16 32.40 15.67 0.95
N LEU A 17 32.49 16.37 -0.18
CA LEU A 17 31.34 16.71 -1.02
C LEU A 17 30.57 15.49 -1.54
N PRO A 18 31.19 14.45 -2.11
CA PRO A 18 30.46 13.27 -2.57
C PRO A 18 29.81 12.49 -1.43
N ALA A 19 30.44 12.48 -0.24
CA ALA A 19 29.85 11.78 0.93
C ALA A 19 28.57 12.45 1.44
N LEU A 20 28.51 13.77 1.46
CA LEU A 20 27.32 14.52 1.87
C LEU A 20 26.19 14.39 0.84
N VAL A 21 26.51 14.42 -0.45
CA VAL A 21 25.51 14.23 -1.51
C VAL A 21 24.98 12.80 -1.51
N SER A 22 25.83 11.80 -1.33
CA SER A 22 25.41 10.40 -1.25
C SER A 22 24.56 10.13 -0.01
N GLY A 23 24.89 10.73 1.14
CA GLY A 23 24.09 10.63 2.37
C GLY A 23 22.72 11.27 2.23
N ALA A 24 22.62 12.43 1.60
CA ALA A 24 21.35 13.12 1.36
C ALA A 24 20.48 12.35 0.37
N LEU A 25 21.05 11.78 -0.69
CA LEU A 25 20.34 10.92 -1.64
C LEU A 25 19.88 9.61 -0.97
N GLN A 26 20.70 8.99 -0.13
CA GLN A 26 20.31 7.78 0.60
C GLN A 26 19.19 8.04 1.62
N LEU A 27 19.19 9.20 2.28
CA LEU A 27 18.10 9.61 3.16
C LEU A 27 16.78 9.83 2.39
N GLN A 28 16.85 10.33 1.15
CA GLN A 28 15.66 10.46 0.29
C GLN A 28 15.18 9.11 -0.27
N TRP A 29 16.07 8.14 -0.48
CA TRP A 29 15.71 6.81 -0.97
C TRP A 29 15.18 5.91 0.16
N ASN A 30 15.61 6.15 1.39
CA ASN A 30 15.07 5.48 2.59
C ASN A 30 13.88 6.24 3.21
N ALA A 31 13.48 7.38 2.65
CA ALA A 31 12.14 7.87 2.88
C ALA A 31 11.20 6.83 2.29
N GLU A 32 10.75 5.92 3.15
CA GLU A 32 9.63 5.02 2.86
C GLU A 32 8.58 5.87 2.17
N THR A 33 8.18 5.47 0.96
CA THR A 33 6.96 6.02 0.37
C THR A 33 5.94 6.05 1.48
N PRO A 34 5.35 7.21 1.82
CA PRO A 34 4.44 7.29 2.94
C PRO A 34 3.43 6.17 2.74
N SER A 35 3.41 5.23 3.68
CA SER A 35 2.39 4.21 3.76
C SER A 35 1.09 4.98 3.59
N LYS A 36 0.35 4.73 2.49
CA LYS A 36 -0.92 5.40 2.31
C LYS A 36 -1.68 5.16 3.61
N LYS A 37 -2.22 6.20 4.19
CA LYS A 37 -2.81 6.24 5.55
C LYS A 37 -3.81 5.12 5.86
N ASP A 38 -4.18 4.37 4.84
CA ASP A 38 -5.18 3.30 4.78
C ASP A 38 -4.59 1.92 4.43
N GLU A 39 -3.27 1.78 4.39
CA GLU A 39 -2.63 0.47 4.22
C GLU A 39 -2.52 -0.27 5.55
N VAL A 40 -2.92 -1.53 5.55
CA VAL A 40 -2.87 -2.43 6.71
C VAL A 40 -2.11 -3.71 6.38
N THR A 41 -1.50 -4.30 7.37
CA THR A 41 -0.88 -5.62 7.27
C THR A 41 -1.79 -6.70 7.85
N ILE A 42 -1.53 -7.97 7.52
CA ILE A 42 -2.23 -9.12 8.13
C ILE A 42 -2.15 -9.06 9.66
N ALA A 43 -0.98 -8.72 10.21
CA ALA A 43 -0.81 -8.59 11.65
C ALA A 43 -1.71 -7.49 12.26
N MET A 44 -1.90 -6.37 11.57
CA MET A 44 -2.81 -5.31 12.01
C MET A 44 -4.27 -5.77 11.95
N VAL A 45 -4.67 -6.51 10.91
CA VAL A 45 -6.02 -7.09 10.79
C VAL A 45 -6.30 -8.02 11.98
N HIS A 46 -5.37 -8.92 12.27
CA HIS A 46 -5.48 -9.84 13.40
C HIS A 46 -5.53 -9.10 14.75
N ASN A 47 -4.62 -8.18 15.00
CA ASN A 47 -4.49 -7.50 16.30
C ASN A 47 -5.64 -6.51 16.57
N ASN A 48 -6.08 -5.77 15.57
CA ASN A 48 -7.06 -4.70 15.75
C ASN A 48 -8.50 -5.18 15.60
N TRP A 49 -8.74 -6.17 14.73
CA TRP A 49 -10.11 -6.60 14.38
C TRP A 49 -10.35 -8.10 14.59
N HIS A 50 -9.36 -8.84 15.12
CA HIS A 50 -9.47 -10.28 15.41
C HIS A 50 -9.97 -11.07 14.20
N ASP A 51 -9.46 -10.71 13.01
CA ASP A 51 -9.84 -11.25 11.69
C ASP A 51 -11.30 -11.00 11.27
N LYS A 52 -12.04 -10.17 12.01
CA LYS A 52 -13.40 -9.76 11.64
C LYS A 52 -13.37 -8.61 10.66
N VAL A 53 -13.16 -8.92 9.40
CA VAL A 53 -13.15 -7.98 8.28
C VAL A 53 -13.86 -8.58 7.08
N LEU A 54 -14.42 -7.75 6.23
CA LEU A 54 -14.88 -8.17 4.90
C LEU A 54 -13.69 -8.10 3.93
N TRP A 55 -13.24 -9.25 3.48
CA TRP A 55 -12.20 -9.34 2.47
C TRP A 55 -12.76 -9.07 1.08
N VAL A 56 -12.09 -8.19 0.34
CA VAL A 56 -12.43 -7.87 -1.05
C VAL A 56 -11.24 -8.18 -1.94
N ASP A 57 -11.44 -9.06 -2.91
CA ASP A 57 -10.44 -9.44 -3.90
C ASP A 57 -10.56 -8.54 -5.14
N ALA A 58 -9.54 -7.72 -5.39
CA ALA A 58 -9.50 -6.81 -6.53
C ALA A 58 -8.89 -7.43 -7.80
N ARG A 59 -8.55 -8.72 -7.77
CA ARG A 59 -7.95 -9.44 -8.91
C ARG A 59 -8.99 -9.82 -9.96
N SER A 60 -8.52 -10.39 -11.06
CA SER A 60 -9.41 -10.93 -12.09
C SER A 60 -10.23 -12.12 -11.56
N ARG A 61 -11.41 -12.36 -12.18
CA ARG A 61 -12.25 -13.51 -11.86
C ARG A 61 -11.50 -14.84 -11.93
N ALA A 62 -10.66 -15.02 -12.93
CA ALA A 62 -9.89 -16.26 -13.09
C ALA A 62 -8.96 -16.52 -11.89
N LYS A 63 -8.31 -15.49 -11.36
CA LYS A 63 -7.46 -15.58 -10.16
C LYS A 63 -8.27 -15.86 -8.92
N PHE A 64 -9.41 -15.19 -8.76
CA PHE A 64 -10.33 -15.41 -7.66
C PHE A 64 -10.85 -16.84 -7.64
N GLU A 65 -11.31 -17.36 -8.78
CA GLU A 65 -11.81 -18.74 -8.92
C GLU A 65 -10.72 -19.79 -8.67
N HIS A 66 -9.48 -19.48 -9.04
CA HIS A 66 -8.36 -20.38 -8.79
C HIS A 66 -8.06 -20.52 -7.29
N ALA A 67 -7.94 -19.41 -6.58
CA ALA A 67 -7.74 -19.37 -5.13
C ALA A 67 -8.00 -17.96 -4.59
N HIS A 68 -8.73 -17.85 -3.49
CA HIS A 68 -8.99 -16.60 -2.78
C HIS A 68 -9.06 -16.81 -1.27
N ILE A 69 -9.03 -15.73 -0.51
CA ILE A 69 -9.22 -15.78 0.95
C ILE A 69 -10.65 -16.27 1.24
N PRO A 70 -10.83 -17.29 2.11
CA PRO A 70 -12.15 -17.79 2.45
C PRO A 70 -13.10 -16.67 2.91
N GLY A 71 -14.29 -16.59 2.31
CA GLY A 71 -15.28 -15.55 2.59
C GLY A 71 -15.01 -14.20 1.88
N ALA A 72 -13.98 -14.10 1.06
CA ALA A 72 -13.75 -12.90 0.27
C ALA A 72 -14.79 -12.73 -0.84
N VAL A 73 -15.11 -11.47 -1.14
CA VAL A 73 -15.98 -11.07 -2.25
C VAL A 73 -15.11 -10.56 -3.39
N LEU A 74 -15.37 -11.02 -4.60
CA LEU A 74 -14.72 -10.49 -5.80
C LEU A 74 -15.29 -9.11 -6.12
N LEU A 75 -14.42 -8.12 -6.32
CA LEU A 75 -14.80 -6.79 -6.77
C LEU A 75 -13.65 -6.16 -7.53
N ASN A 76 -13.70 -6.17 -8.86
CA ASN A 76 -12.68 -5.61 -9.74
C ASN A 76 -13.26 -4.53 -10.65
N GLU A 77 -12.39 -3.77 -11.32
CA GLU A 77 -12.83 -2.67 -12.17
C GLU A 77 -13.52 -3.15 -13.45
N ASP A 78 -13.07 -4.27 -14.01
CA ASP A 78 -13.58 -4.80 -15.28
C ASP A 78 -15.05 -5.23 -15.18
N GLU A 79 -15.44 -5.77 -14.02
CA GLU A 79 -16.76 -6.31 -13.76
C GLU A 79 -17.53 -5.53 -12.67
N TRP A 80 -17.11 -4.31 -12.36
CA TRP A 80 -17.63 -3.52 -11.25
C TRP A 80 -19.16 -3.55 -11.14
N ASN A 81 -19.85 -3.17 -12.21
CA ASN A 81 -21.31 -3.03 -12.19
C ASN A 81 -22.06 -4.34 -11.89
N SER A 82 -21.50 -5.47 -12.29
CA SER A 82 -22.10 -6.79 -12.04
C SER A 82 -21.78 -7.34 -10.65
N LEU A 83 -20.64 -6.92 -10.08
CA LEU A 83 -20.14 -7.43 -8.80
C LEU A 83 -20.61 -6.61 -7.59
N THR A 84 -21.02 -5.37 -7.78
CA THR A 84 -21.45 -4.47 -6.69
C THR A 84 -22.66 -5.00 -5.93
N SER A 85 -23.56 -5.76 -6.55
CA SER A 85 -24.70 -6.38 -5.87
C SER A 85 -24.22 -7.40 -4.82
N ALA A 86 -23.33 -8.31 -5.20
CA ALA A 86 -22.78 -9.31 -4.28
C ALA A 86 -21.98 -8.66 -3.15
N PHE A 87 -21.25 -7.59 -3.44
CA PHE A 87 -20.58 -6.79 -2.40
C PHE A 87 -21.60 -6.17 -1.43
N SER A 88 -22.65 -5.55 -1.94
CA SER A 88 -23.69 -4.92 -1.10
C SER A 88 -24.40 -5.91 -0.20
N ASP A 89 -24.63 -7.13 -0.67
CA ASP A 89 -25.26 -8.20 0.10
C ASP A 89 -24.35 -8.71 1.23
N ALA A 90 -23.05 -8.66 1.04
CA ALA A 90 -22.06 -9.09 2.03
C ALA A 90 -21.60 -7.99 2.98
N TYR A 91 -21.85 -6.73 2.64
CA TYR A 91 -21.36 -5.58 3.40
C TYR A 91 -22.11 -5.39 4.71
N ASP A 92 -21.34 -5.24 5.79
CA ASP A 92 -21.82 -4.88 7.11
C ASP A 92 -21.14 -3.57 7.55
N PRO A 93 -21.88 -2.51 7.90
CA PRO A 93 -21.32 -1.23 8.33
C PRO A 93 -20.42 -1.30 9.58
N ASP A 94 -20.63 -2.31 10.42
CA ASP A 94 -19.86 -2.52 11.64
C ASP A 94 -18.53 -3.26 11.42
N ILE A 95 -18.29 -3.75 10.20
CA ILE A 95 -17.12 -4.55 9.86
C ILE A 95 -16.23 -3.79 8.86
N PRO A 96 -14.92 -3.60 9.15
CA PRO A 96 -13.99 -3.00 8.21
C PRO A 96 -13.87 -3.80 6.91
N VAL A 97 -13.71 -3.10 5.79
CA VAL A 97 -13.43 -3.69 4.47
C VAL A 97 -11.93 -3.66 4.22
N VAL A 98 -11.35 -4.78 3.86
CA VAL A 98 -9.93 -4.89 3.49
C VAL A 98 -9.81 -5.40 2.06
N VAL A 99 -9.30 -4.55 1.18
CA VAL A 99 -9.11 -4.86 -0.25
C VAL A 99 -7.72 -5.40 -0.47
N TYR A 100 -7.59 -6.50 -1.19
CA TYR A 100 -6.30 -7.10 -1.52
C TYR A 100 -6.16 -7.45 -3.01
N CYS A 101 -4.92 -7.66 -3.44
CA CYS A 101 -4.58 -8.12 -4.79
C CYS A 101 -3.35 -9.05 -4.75
N ASP A 102 -2.59 -9.16 -5.84
CA ASP A 102 -1.46 -10.09 -5.97
C ASP A 102 -0.19 -9.73 -5.16
N GLY A 103 -0.23 -8.66 -4.36
CA GLY A 103 0.91 -8.18 -3.58
C GLY A 103 1.73 -7.08 -4.28
N GLY A 104 2.70 -6.51 -3.57
CA GLY A 104 3.46 -5.36 -4.03
C GLY A 104 2.65 -4.06 -4.06
N SER A 105 3.06 -3.08 -4.86
CA SER A 105 2.30 -1.84 -5.12
C SER A 105 1.18 -2.12 -6.12
N CYS A 106 0.10 -2.76 -5.68
CA CYS A 106 -1.01 -3.11 -6.54
C CYS A 106 -1.98 -1.95 -6.67
N ASP A 107 -1.97 -1.27 -7.80
CA ASP A 107 -2.86 -0.15 -8.09
C ASP A 107 -4.34 -0.58 -8.10
N ALA A 108 -4.64 -1.83 -8.45
CA ALA A 108 -6.01 -2.35 -8.49
C ALA A 108 -6.71 -2.32 -7.12
N SER A 109 -6.03 -2.73 -6.05
CA SER A 109 -6.61 -2.68 -4.70
C SER A 109 -6.87 -1.26 -4.22
N HIS A 110 -5.98 -0.33 -4.55
CA HIS A 110 -6.18 1.10 -4.25
C HIS A 110 -7.34 1.69 -5.05
N ALA A 111 -7.43 1.39 -6.34
CA ALA A 111 -8.51 1.87 -7.20
C ALA A 111 -9.89 1.39 -6.69
N ILE A 112 -10.01 0.11 -6.33
CA ILE A 112 -11.24 -0.44 -5.74
C ILE A 112 -11.55 0.19 -4.39
N ALA A 113 -10.56 0.36 -3.51
CA ALA A 113 -10.77 1.01 -2.22
C ALA A 113 -11.24 2.46 -2.36
N ASP A 114 -10.63 3.23 -3.27
CA ASP A 114 -11.04 4.61 -3.55
C ASP A 114 -12.46 4.68 -4.12
N ARG A 115 -12.80 3.76 -5.01
CA ARG A 115 -14.12 3.67 -5.59
C ARG A 115 -15.20 3.32 -4.56
N LEU A 116 -14.92 2.40 -3.65
CA LEU A 116 -15.79 2.08 -2.51
C LEU A 116 -16.05 3.30 -1.62
N ARG A 117 -15.00 4.08 -1.33
CA ARG A 117 -15.13 5.33 -0.56
C ARG A 117 -15.97 6.37 -1.29
N GLN A 118 -15.82 6.51 -2.59
CA GLN A 118 -16.50 7.53 -3.39
C GLN A 118 -17.96 7.16 -3.69
N GLU A 119 -18.23 5.95 -4.15
CA GLU A 119 -19.56 5.53 -4.60
C GLU A 119 -20.44 5.05 -3.45
N PHE A 120 -19.89 4.26 -2.51
CA PHE A 120 -20.63 3.72 -1.35
C PHE A 120 -20.48 4.55 -0.08
N LYS A 121 -19.64 5.62 -0.09
CA LYS A 121 -19.38 6.50 1.07
C LYS A 121 -18.83 5.75 2.30
N LEU A 122 -18.11 4.65 2.08
CA LEU A 122 -17.57 3.84 3.16
C LEU A 122 -16.40 4.55 3.85
N GLN A 123 -16.38 4.51 5.19
CA GLN A 123 -15.34 5.14 6.00
C GLN A 123 -14.22 4.17 6.37
N GLN A 124 -14.56 2.90 6.61
CA GLN A 124 -13.62 1.88 7.08
C GLN A 124 -13.20 0.96 5.92
N VAL A 125 -12.47 1.53 4.95
CA VAL A 125 -11.90 0.78 3.81
C VAL A 125 -10.39 0.88 3.87
N TYR A 126 -9.74 -0.26 3.87
CA TYR A 126 -8.29 -0.40 3.96
C TYR A 126 -7.75 -1.23 2.80
N VAL A 127 -6.47 -1.07 2.52
CA VAL A 127 -5.75 -1.84 1.50
C VAL A 127 -4.72 -2.73 2.17
N LEU A 128 -4.71 -4.02 1.84
CA LEU A 128 -3.72 -4.94 2.37
C LEU A 128 -2.37 -4.65 1.73
N LYS A 129 -1.39 -4.36 2.57
CA LYS A 129 0.02 -4.26 2.16
C LYS A 129 0.60 -5.68 2.09
N GLY A 130 1.02 -6.05 0.88
CA GLY A 130 1.70 -7.32 0.62
C GLY A 130 3.16 -7.33 1.06
#